data_d521efcc4a319de744216b802c2d1265
#
_entry.id   d521efcc4a319de744216b802c2d1265
#
_cell.length_a   1.000
_cell.length_b   1.000
_cell.length_c   1.000
_cell.angle_alpha   90.00
_cell.angle_beta   90.00
_cell.angle_gamma   90.00
#
_symmetry.space_group_name_H-M   'P 1'
#
loop_
_entity.id
_entity.type
_entity.pdbx_description
1 polymer ?
#
loop_
_entity_poly.entity_id
_entity_poly.type
_entity_poly.pdbx_seq_one_letter_code
_entity_poly.pdbx_strand_id
1 'polypeptide(L)'
;MSASGGSRGVLYVIVCAAPAAARVSEFVRLAQDAGWAVRVIATPMGERFIDVAGLAALTGDRVRIGFRMPDEPDELPPADAVVVAPATFNTVNKWAAGITDTFATGLLCELTGLGVPIVAVPLVKDALARHLAFGRSLEVLAGMGVRVLFDPQAPPQSRMPGWPRVLAELHAVTGHGASGRN
;
A
#
# COMPACT_ATOMS: atom_id res chain seq x y z
N MET A 1 3.22 -7.53 -32.88
CA MET A 1 3.04 -8.72 -32.01
C MET A 1 2.65 -8.20 -30.63
N SER A 2 1.34 -8.12 -30.38
CA SER A 2 0.81 -7.68 -29.08
C SER A 2 0.98 -8.81 -28.10
N ALA A 3 1.84 -8.64 -27.09
CA ALA A 3 1.88 -9.53 -25.94
C ALA A 3 0.52 -9.40 -25.22
N SER A 4 -0.26 -10.46 -25.24
CA SER A 4 -1.46 -10.61 -24.41
C SER A 4 -1.03 -10.73 -22.96
N GLY A 5 -0.71 -9.61 -22.31
CA GLY A 5 -0.53 -9.53 -20.87
C GLY A 5 -1.89 -9.75 -20.20
N GLY A 6 -2.14 -10.96 -19.68
CA GLY A 6 -3.31 -11.22 -18.88
C GLY A 6 -3.39 -10.24 -17.72
N SER A 7 -4.59 -9.73 -17.41
CA SER A 7 -4.83 -8.87 -16.25
C SER A 7 -4.39 -9.60 -14.97
N ARG A 8 -3.55 -8.96 -14.14
CA ARG A 8 -3.09 -9.51 -12.84
C ARG A 8 -4.12 -9.34 -11.73
N GLY A 9 -5.18 -8.56 -11.98
CA GLY A 9 -6.18 -8.23 -11.00
C GLY A 9 -6.09 -6.78 -10.51
N VAL A 10 -6.72 -6.50 -9.39
CA VAL A 10 -6.85 -5.16 -8.79
C VAL A 10 -5.79 -4.97 -7.71
N LEU A 11 -4.97 -3.93 -7.87
CA LEU A 11 -3.96 -3.52 -6.88
C LEU A 11 -4.42 -2.26 -6.17
N TYR A 12 -4.51 -2.33 -4.84
CA TYR A 12 -4.65 -1.12 -4.03
C TYR A 12 -3.27 -0.55 -3.69
N VAL A 13 -3.07 0.73 -3.99
CA VAL A 13 -1.88 1.50 -3.59
C VAL A 13 -2.31 2.47 -2.51
N ILE A 14 -1.94 2.19 -1.27
CA ILE A 14 -2.29 3.00 -0.10
C ILE A 14 -1.12 3.91 0.23
N VAL A 15 -1.39 5.23 0.28
CA VAL A 15 -0.35 6.26 0.41
C VAL A 15 -0.54 7.06 1.69
N CYS A 16 0.52 7.14 2.49
CA CYS A 16 0.55 7.93 3.71
C CYS A 16 1.40 9.20 3.55
N ALA A 17 1.28 10.12 4.53
CA ALA A 17 1.93 11.42 4.53
C ALA A 17 3.45 11.34 4.75
N ALA A 18 4.21 11.15 3.70
CA ALA A 18 5.66 11.22 3.71
C ALA A 18 6.19 11.79 2.38
N PRO A 19 7.39 12.40 2.35
CA PRO A 19 7.91 13.05 1.13
C PRO A 19 7.96 12.15 -0.11
N ALA A 20 8.23 10.85 0.06
CA ALA A 20 8.26 9.88 -1.03
C ALA A 20 6.89 9.69 -1.72
N ALA A 21 5.78 10.05 -1.07
CA ALA A 21 4.45 9.99 -1.64
C ALA A 21 4.30 10.84 -2.92
N ALA A 22 5.04 11.95 -3.03
CA ALA A 22 5.04 12.81 -4.22
C ALA A 22 5.43 12.07 -5.51
N ARG A 23 6.13 10.94 -5.39
CA ARG A 23 6.59 10.13 -6.52
C ARG A 23 5.79 8.83 -6.72
N VAL A 24 4.68 8.65 -6.03
CA VAL A 24 3.88 7.41 -6.11
C VAL A 24 3.33 7.14 -7.53
N SER A 25 3.14 8.18 -8.35
CA SER A 25 2.74 8.04 -9.74
C SER A 25 3.72 7.20 -10.58
N GLU A 26 5.00 7.19 -10.22
CA GLU A 26 6.00 6.32 -10.86
C GLU A 26 5.70 4.85 -10.59
N PHE A 27 5.38 4.51 -9.33
CA PHE A 27 4.98 3.15 -8.98
C PHE A 27 3.66 2.74 -9.65
N VAL A 28 2.68 3.64 -9.68
CA VAL A 28 1.39 3.38 -10.35
C VAL A 28 1.61 3.01 -11.82
N ARG A 29 2.44 3.75 -12.55
CA ARG A 29 2.79 3.42 -13.95
C ARG A 29 3.45 2.04 -14.06
N LEU A 30 4.47 1.77 -13.22
CA LEU A 30 5.14 0.46 -13.22
C LEU A 30 4.17 -0.69 -12.96
N ALA A 31 3.23 -0.51 -12.05
CA ALA A 31 2.22 -1.53 -11.74
C ALA A 31 1.24 -1.72 -12.91
N GLN A 32 0.81 -0.63 -13.56
CA GLN A 32 -0.05 -0.70 -14.74
C GLN A 32 0.66 -1.39 -15.92
N ASP A 33 1.93 -1.04 -16.16
CA ASP A 33 2.76 -1.69 -17.20
C ASP A 33 2.94 -3.20 -16.94
N ALA A 34 2.91 -3.59 -15.65
CA ALA A 34 2.94 -5.00 -15.23
C ALA A 34 1.57 -5.69 -15.28
N GLY A 35 0.50 -5.01 -15.72
CA GLY A 35 -0.84 -5.58 -15.92
C GLY A 35 -1.80 -5.43 -14.73
N TRP A 36 -1.50 -4.60 -13.74
CA TRP A 36 -2.40 -4.34 -12.61
C TRP A 36 -3.43 -3.24 -12.92
N ALA A 37 -4.67 -3.46 -12.53
CA ALA A 37 -5.69 -2.41 -12.44
C ALA A 37 -5.51 -1.68 -11.10
N VAL A 38 -4.91 -0.48 -11.12
CA VAL A 38 -4.51 0.21 -9.90
C VAL A 38 -5.65 1.08 -9.36
N ARG A 39 -5.87 1.02 -8.04
CA ARG A 39 -6.72 1.92 -7.26
C ARG A 39 -5.88 2.61 -6.19
N VAL A 40 -5.91 3.94 -6.17
CA VAL A 40 -5.13 4.72 -5.19
C VAL A 40 -6.02 5.12 -4.02
N ILE A 41 -5.54 4.81 -2.83
CA ILE A 41 -6.15 5.23 -1.56
C ILE A 41 -5.15 6.09 -0.81
N ALA A 42 -5.55 7.26 -0.33
CA ALA A 42 -4.69 8.09 0.49
C ALA A 42 -5.24 8.23 1.91
N THR A 43 -4.34 8.30 2.89
CA THR A 43 -4.75 8.77 4.21
C THR A 43 -5.13 10.25 4.13
N PRO A 44 -5.96 10.80 5.04
CA PRO A 44 -6.34 12.22 4.99
C PRO A 44 -5.16 13.18 4.93
N MET A 45 -4.05 12.87 5.62
CA MET A 45 -2.82 13.66 5.50
C MET A 45 -2.00 13.28 4.27
N GLY A 46 -2.08 12.04 3.79
CA GLY A 46 -1.39 11.56 2.59
C GLY A 46 -1.85 12.29 1.33
N GLU A 47 -3.13 12.63 1.24
CA GLU A 47 -3.71 13.43 0.17
C GLU A 47 -2.90 14.71 -0.13
N ARG A 48 -2.38 15.35 0.92
CA ARG A 48 -1.63 16.61 0.81
C ARG A 48 -0.23 16.44 0.23
N PHE A 49 0.24 15.22 0.04
CA PHE A 49 1.59 14.87 -0.44
C PHE A 49 1.59 14.33 -1.87
N ILE A 50 0.43 14.16 -2.48
CA ILE A 50 0.27 13.56 -3.80
C ILE A 50 -0.45 14.49 -4.77
N ASP A 51 -0.26 14.27 -6.05
CA ASP A 51 -1.06 14.90 -7.11
C ASP A 51 -2.33 14.06 -7.33
N VAL A 52 -3.40 14.41 -6.61
CA VAL A 52 -4.70 13.71 -6.66
C VAL A 52 -5.28 13.70 -8.07
N ALA A 53 -5.24 14.86 -8.76
CA ALA A 53 -5.81 14.99 -10.11
C ALA A 53 -4.99 14.18 -11.13
N GLY A 54 -3.65 14.25 -11.05
CA GLY A 54 -2.76 13.47 -11.91
C GLY A 54 -2.90 11.97 -11.70
N LEU A 55 -3.06 11.51 -10.44
CA LEU A 55 -3.29 10.10 -10.14
C LEU A 55 -4.66 9.62 -10.63
N ALA A 56 -5.70 10.43 -10.47
CA ALA A 56 -7.03 10.10 -10.99
C ALA A 56 -7.01 9.98 -12.52
N ALA A 57 -6.35 10.92 -13.22
CA ALA A 57 -6.19 10.85 -14.66
C ALA A 57 -5.37 9.61 -15.10
N LEU A 58 -4.33 9.25 -14.34
CA LEU A 58 -3.46 8.12 -14.63
C LEU A 58 -4.16 6.77 -14.47
N THR A 59 -4.97 6.62 -13.42
CA THR A 59 -5.67 5.36 -13.11
C THR A 59 -7.03 5.23 -13.79
N GLY A 60 -7.59 6.34 -14.27
CA GLY A 60 -8.97 6.40 -14.76
C GLY A 60 -10.01 6.32 -13.65
N ASP A 61 -9.59 6.49 -12.39
CA ASP A 61 -10.44 6.37 -11.21
C ASP A 61 -10.10 7.41 -10.15
N ARG A 62 -11.07 7.79 -9.32
CA ARG A 62 -10.82 8.78 -8.27
C ARG A 62 -9.90 8.23 -7.17
N VAL A 63 -9.02 9.06 -6.62
CA VAL A 63 -8.28 8.73 -5.40
C VAL A 63 -9.25 8.70 -4.23
N ARG A 64 -9.26 7.59 -3.49
CA ARG A 64 -10.13 7.43 -2.30
C ARG A 64 -9.40 7.92 -1.05
N ILE A 65 -10.09 8.75 -0.25
CA ILE A 65 -9.53 9.34 0.96
C ILE A 65 -10.37 9.01 2.18
N GLY A 66 -11.68 9.20 2.06
CA GLY A 66 -12.65 8.99 3.14
C GLY A 66 -13.54 7.77 2.93
N PHE A 67 -14.30 7.46 3.97
CA PHE A 67 -15.39 6.49 3.88
C PHE A 67 -16.42 6.95 2.86
N ARG A 68 -17.04 6.00 2.20
CA ARG A 68 -18.17 6.25 1.30
C ARG A 68 -19.38 6.65 2.12
N MET A 69 -20.10 7.66 1.65
CA MET A 69 -21.41 8.00 2.21
C MET A 69 -22.48 7.03 1.69
N PRO A 70 -23.57 6.78 2.41
CA PRO A 70 -24.58 5.78 2.03
C PRO A 70 -25.22 6.01 0.66
N ASP A 71 -25.25 7.25 0.19
CA ASP A 71 -25.83 7.69 -1.09
C ASP A 71 -24.82 7.71 -2.24
N GLU A 72 -23.54 7.42 -2.00
CA GLU A 72 -22.50 7.35 -3.03
C GLU A 72 -22.51 5.98 -3.73
N PRO A 73 -22.62 5.97 -5.09
CA PRO A 73 -22.82 4.72 -5.84
C PRO A 73 -21.55 3.88 -6.05
N ASP A 74 -20.38 4.33 -5.63
CA ASP A 74 -19.14 3.73 -6.02
C ASP A 74 -18.59 2.76 -4.97
N GLU A 75 -18.42 1.52 -5.37
CA GLU A 75 -17.72 0.49 -4.62
C GLU A 75 -16.35 0.21 -5.25
N LEU A 76 -15.32 0.18 -4.43
CA LEU A 76 -14.02 -0.30 -4.88
C LEU A 76 -14.13 -1.79 -5.25
N PRO A 77 -13.65 -2.20 -6.43
CA PRO A 77 -13.60 -3.63 -6.76
C PRO A 77 -12.72 -4.36 -5.74
N PRO A 78 -12.99 -5.63 -5.42
CA PRO A 78 -12.16 -6.39 -4.49
C PRO A 78 -10.68 -6.33 -4.86
N ALA A 79 -9.80 -6.15 -3.87
CA ALA A 79 -8.36 -6.13 -4.09
C ALA A 79 -7.80 -7.55 -4.18
N ASP A 80 -6.96 -7.79 -5.18
CA ASP A 80 -6.15 -9.02 -5.29
C ASP A 80 -4.80 -8.86 -4.56
N ALA A 81 -4.33 -7.63 -4.39
CA ALA A 81 -3.12 -7.30 -3.64
C ALA A 81 -3.12 -5.86 -3.16
N VAL A 82 -2.25 -5.56 -2.20
CA VAL A 82 -2.09 -4.21 -1.64
C VAL A 82 -0.61 -3.83 -1.54
N VAL A 83 -0.29 -2.58 -1.86
CA VAL A 83 0.98 -1.95 -1.52
C VAL A 83 0.72 -0.73 -0.67
N VAL A 84 1.36 -0.65 0.50
CA VAL A 84 1.32 0.51 1.38
C VAL A 84 2.67 1.21 1.31
N ALA A 85 2.76 2.24 0.49
CA ALA A 85 4.03 2.91 0.19
C ALA A 85 3.87 4.40 -0.15
N PRO A 86 4.45 5.29 0.64
CA PRO A 86 5.10 5.03 1.92
C PRO A 86 4.10 4.77 3.05
N ALA A 87 4.48 3.96 4.04
CA ALA A 87 3.74 3.76 5.28
C ALA A 87 4.37 4.58 6.42
N THR A 88 3.58 5.40 7.11
CA THR A 88 4.09 6.21 8.23
C THR A 88 4.02 5.46 9.56
N PHE A 89 4.79 5.95 10.55
CA PHE A 89 4.75 5.47 11.93
C PHE A 89 3.32 5.37 12.48
N ASN A 90 2.51 6.41 12.28
CA ASN A 90 1.13 6.44 12.75
C ASN A 90 0.29 5.34 12.11
N THR A 91 0.36 5.19 10.79
CA THR A 91 -0.42 4.17 10.07
C THR A 91 0.02 2.76 10.45
N VAL A 92 1.32 2.49 10.54
CA VAL A 92 1.85 1.18 10.93
C VAL A 92 1.36 0.78 12.33
N ASN A 93 1.46 1.69 13.31
CA ASN A 93 1.04 1.38 14.69
C ASN A 93 -0.48 1.23 14.82
N LYS A 94 -1.27 2.07 14.15
CA LYS A 94 -2.74 1.95 14.16
C LYS A 94 -3.20 0.66 13.50
N TRP A 95 -2.64 0.33 12.35
CA TRP A 95 -2.95 -0.90 11.64
C TRP A 95 -2.66 -2.14 12.48
N ALA A 96 -1.44 -2.24 13.05
CA ALA A 96 -1.06 -3.35 13.91
C ALA A 96 -1.92 -3.46 15.19
N ALA A 97 -2.41 -2.33 15.69
CA ALA A 97 -3.30 -2.27 16.86
C ALA A 97 -4.80 -2.45 16.52
N GLY A 98 -5.17 -2.59 15.24
CA GLY A 98 -6.56 -2.70 14.82
C GLY A 98 -7.36 -1.40 14.95
N ILE A 99 -6.71 -0.23 14.91
CA ILE A 99 -7.37 1.08 14.99
C ILE A 99 -7.81 1.51 13.59
N THR A 100 -9.12 1.67 13.41
CA THR A 100 -9.78 1.91 12.11
C THR A 100 -10.40 3.29 12.01
N ASP A 101 -9.70 4.32 12.49
CA ASP A 101 -10.18 5.70 12.57
C ASP A 101 -10.12 6.49 11.24
N THR A 102 -9.55 5.89 10.20
CA THR A 102 -9.56 6.40 8.83
C THR A 102 -9.97 5.30 7.86
N PHE A 103 -10.46 5.69 6.68
CA PHE A 103 -10.79 4.72 5.63
C PHE A 103 -9.60 3.80 5.30
N ALA A 104 -8.39 4.38 5.14
CA ALA A 104 -7.19 3.63 4.81
C ALA A 104 -6.83 2.58 5.90
N THR A 105 -6.88 2.96 7.20
CA THR A 105 -6.59 2.01 8.30
C THR A 105 -7.67 0.95 8.46
N GLY A 106 -8.94 1.32 8.27
CA GLY A 106 -10.05 0.36 8.26
C GLY A 106 -9.89 -0.69 7.17
N LEU A 107 -9.60 -0.22 5.96
CA LEU A 107 -9.38 -1.10 4.81
C LEU A 107 -8.15 -2.01 5.00
N LEU A 108 -7.06 -1.51 5.55
CA LEU A 108 -5.87 -2.32 5.87
C LEU A 108 -6.17 -3.41 6.88
N CYS A 109 -6.90 -3.10 7.95
CA CYS A 109 -7.29 -4.11 8.94
C CYS A 109 -8.18 -5.19 8.30
N GLU A 110 -9.16 -4.82 7.49
CA GLU A 110 -10.05 -5.74 6.79
C GLU A 110 -9.29 -6.66 5.82
N LEU A 111 -8.48 -6.07 4.91
CA LEU A 111 -7.74 -6.83 3.91
C LEU A 111 -6.68 -7.75 4.52
N THR A 112 -6.08 -7.35 5.64
CA THR A 112 -5.18 -8.22 6.42
C THR A 112 -5.95 -9.41 6.99
N GLY A 113 -7.13 -9.17 7.57
CA GLY A 113 -8.00 -10.23 8.10
C GLY A 113 -8.50 -11.20 7.03
N LEU A 114 -8.68 -10.72 5.80
CA LEU A 114 -9.04 -11.54 4.63
C LEU A 114 -7.86 -12.30 4.03
N GLY A 115 -6.63 -12.07 4.49
CA GLY A 115 -5.43 -12.72 3.98
C GLY A 115 -5.02 -12.25 2.58
N VAL A 116 -5.44 -11.04 2.17
CA VAL A 116 -4.98 -10.44 0.91
C VAL A 116 -3.48 -10.21 0.97
N PRO A 117 -2.71 -10.55 -0.08
CA PRO A 117 -1.27 -10.27 -0.12
C PRO A 117 -0.97 -8.77 0.03
N ILE A 118 -0.17 -8.39 1.02
CA ILE A 118 0.17 -6.99 1.31
C ILE A 118 1.67 -6.80 1.42
N VAL A 119 2.19 -5.79 0.71
CA VAL A 119 3.55 -5.28 0.87
C VAL A 119 3.49 -3.91 1.56
N ALA A 120 4.16 -3.77 2.68
CA ALA A 120 4.27 -2.51 3.41
C ALA A 120 5.69 -1.95 3.33
N VAL A 121 5.82 -0.66 3.00
CA VAL A 121 7.09 0.05 2.89
C VAL A 121 7.12 1.19 3.91
N PRO A 122 7.50 0.91 5.17
CA PRO A 122 7.61 1.93 6.19
C PRO A 122 8.69 2.97 5.88
N LEU A 123 8.32 4.24 6.00
CA LEU A 123 9.25 5.37 5.87
C LEU A 123 9.12 6.27 7.11
N VAL A 124 10.04 6.12 8.03
CA VAL A 124 10.02 6.78 9.34
C VAL A 124 11.37 7.37 9.69
N LYS A 125 11.37 8.41 10.54
CA LYS A 125 12.59 9.00 11.09
C LYS A 125 13.25 8.04 12.09
N ASP A 126 14.57 8.16 12.29
CA ASP A 126 15.34 7.31 13.21
C ASP A 126 14.79 7.26 14.63
N ALA A 127 14.40 8.40 15.17
CA ALA A 127 13.82 8.46 16.51
C ALA A 127 12.54 7.63 16.63
N LEU A 128 11.69 7.67 15.60
CA LEU A 128 10.47 6.87 15.54
C LEU A 128 10.75 5.39 15.26
N ALA A 129 11.75 5.09 14.43
CA ALA A 129 12.17 3.72 14.16
C ALA A 129 12.67 2.99 15.41
N ARG A 130 13.29 3.73 16.35
CA ARG A 130 13.75 3.20 17.65
C ARG A 130 12.66 3.12 18.71
N HIS A 131 11.47 3.65 18.46
CA HIS A 131 10.37 3.57 19.43
C HIS A 131 9.85 2.14 19.52
N LEU A 132 9.73 1.63 20.74
CA LEU A 132 9.37 0.23 21.02
C LEU A 132 8.06 -0.21 20.36
N ALA A 133 7.06 0.69 20.28
CA ALA A 133 5.79 0.40 19.62
C ALA A 133 5.98 0.09 18.13
N PHE A 134 6.92 0.76 17.45
CA PHE A 134 7.13 0.56 16.02
C PHE A 134 7.68 -0.84 15.71
N GLY A 135 8.72 -1.27 16.43
CA GLY A 135 9.27 -2.63 16.27
C GLY A 135 8.21 -3.70 16.51
N ARG A 136 7.46 -3.59 17.62
CA ARG A 136 6.34 -4.50 17.93
C ARG A 136 5.26 -4.51 16.85
N SER A 137 4.93 -3.35 16.30
CA SER A 137 3.95 -3.26 15.23
C SER A 137 4.41 -3.94 13.95
N LEU A 138 5.70 -3.82 13.59
CA LEU A 138 6.25 -4.55 12.44
C LEU A 138 6.21 -6.06 12.65
N GLU A 139 6.52 -6.54 13.85
CA GLU A 139 6.43 -7.98 14.21
C GLU A 139 4.99 -8.49 14.10
N VAL A 140 4.02 -7.73 14.62
CA VAL A 140 2.60 -8.07 14.54
C VAL A 140 2.15 -8.17 13.08
N LEU A 141 2.46 -7.16 12.26
CA LEU A 141 2.07 -7.15 10.85
C LEU A 141 2.73 -8.30 10.07
N ALA A 142 4.02 -8.57 10.32
CA ALA A 142 4.72 -9.71 9.70
C ALA A 142 4.08 -11.05 10.12
N GLY A 143 3.72 -11.20 11.40
CA GLY A 143 3.00 -12.37 11.92
C GLY A 143 1.61 -12.56 11.31
N MET A 144 0.99 -11.50 10.82
CA MET A 144 -0.28 -11.52 10.09
C MET A 144 -0.10 -11.72 8.57
N GLY A 145 1.11 -11.99 8.10
CA GLY A 145 1.41 -12.28 6.69
C GLY A 145 1.72 -11.05 5.84
N VAL A 146 1.85 -9.86 6.43
CA VAL A 146 2.26 -8.65 5.69
C VAL A 146 3.75 -8.72 5.38
N ARG A 147 4.12 -8.53 4.11
CA ARG A 147 5.52 -8.40 3.68
C ARG A 147 6.03 -7.00 3.98
N VAL A 148 6.82 -6.86 5.04
CA VAL A 148 7.37 -5.57 5.47
C VAL A 148 8.74 -5.35 4.84
N LEU A 149 8.90 -4.24 4.12
CA LEU A 149 10.17 -3.81 3.53
C LEU A 149 10.74 -2.65 4.37
N PHE A 150 11.42 -2.99 5.43
CA PHE A 150 12.06 -2.01 6.32
C PHE A 150 13.42 -2.54 6.79
N ASP A 151 14.47 -1.75 6.55
CA ASP A 151 15.81 -2.01 7.07
C ASP A 151 16.16 -0.95 8.13
N PRO A 152 16.22 -1.32 9.41
CA PRO A 152 16.55 -0.40 10.48
C PRO A 152 18.01 0.11 10.42
N GLN A 153 18.89 -0.61 9.73
CA GLN A 153 20.29 -0.25 9.55
C GLN A 153 20.52 0.69 8.35
N ALA A 154 19.57 0.75 7.43
CA ALA A 154 19.68 1.66 6.29
C ALA A 154 19.61 3.13 6.75
N PRO A 155 20.45 4.02 6.21
CA PRO A 155 20.33 5.44 6.49
C PRO A 155 18.95 5.97 6.01
N PRO A 156 18.38 6.98 6.68
CA PRO A 156 17.00 7.44 6.43
C PRO A 156 16.68 7.71 4.96
N GLN A 157 17.64 8.26 4.22
CA GLN A 157 17.50 8.57 2.79
C GLN A 157 17.40 7.33 1.89
N SER A 158 17.85 6.17 2.37
CA SER A 158 17.84 4.89 1.62
C SER A 158 16.76 3.92 2.10
N ARG A 159 15.93 4.30 3.07
CA ARG A 159 14.86 3.45 3.61
C ARG A 159 13.71 3.24 2.65
N MET A 160 13.49 4.18 1.73
CA MET A 160 12.53 3.98 0.66
C MET A 160 13.21 3.19 -0.47
N PRO A 161 12.87 1.91 -0.65
CA PRO A 161 13.42 1.14 -1.76
C PRO A 161 12.95 1.73 -3.09
N GLY A 162 13.72 1.50 -4.15
CA GLY A 162 13.28 1.86 -5.50
C GLY A 162 11.97 1.13 -5.86
N TRP A 163 11.11 1.79 -6.62
CA TRP A 163 9.82 1.26 -7.04
C TRP A 163 9.89 -0.12 -7.74
N PRO A 164 10.91 -0.40 -8.58
CA PRO A 164 11.07 -1.75 -9.15
C PRO A 164 11.23 -2.86 -8.11
N ARG A 165 11.91 -2.57 -6.97
CA ARG A 165 12.02 -3.51 -5.86
C ARG A 165 10.67 -3.74 -5.17
N VAL A 166 9.89 -2.68 -4.95
CA VAL A 166 8.54 -2.80 -4.38
C VAL A 166 7.66 -3.68 -5.26
N LEU A 167 7.72 -3.48 -6.58
CA LEU A 167 6.98 -4.30 -7.55
C LEU A 167 7.45 -5.76 -7.56
N ALA A 168 8.75 -6.01 -7.46
CA ALA A 168 9.29 -7.37 -7.39
C ALA A 168 8.82 -8.12 -6.13
N GLU A 169 8.79 -7.44 -4.97
CA GLU A 169 8.27 -8.02 -3.72
C GLU A 169 6.76 -8.28 -3.80
N LEU A 170 5.99 -7.38 -4.45
CA LEU A 170 4.58 -7.60 -4.72
C LEU A 170 4.37 -8.87 -5.55
N HIS A 171 5.14 -9.05 -6.63
CA HIS A 171 5.06 -10.25 -7.45
C HIS A 171 5.45 -11.52 -6.69
N ALA A 172 6.43 -11.43 -5.80
CA ALA A 172 6.83 -12.56 -4.96
C ALA A 172 5.69 -13.03 -4.04
N VAL A 173 5.00 -12.09 -3.37
CA VAL A 173 3.89 -12.46 -2.46
C VAL A 173 2.63 -12.89 -3.19
N THR A 174 2.37 -12.39 -4.39
CA THR A 174 1.21 -12.79 -5.20
C THR A 174 1.43 -14.09 -6.00
N GLY A 175 2.68 -14.38 -6.41
CA GLY A 175 3.03 -15.60 -7.13
C GLY A 175 2.94 -16.87 -6.27
N HIS A 176 3.09 -16.78 -4.96
CA HIS A 176 2.95 -17.90 -4.02
C HIS A 176 1.50 -18.19 -3.63
N GLY A 177 0.57 -17.27 -3.89
CA GLY A 177 -0.86 -17.44 -3.56
C GLY A 177 -1.67 -18.27 -4.55
N ALA A 178 -1.13 -18.55 -5.73
CA ALA A 178 -1.86 -19.30 -6.78
C ALA A 178 -1.89 -20.82 -6.56
N SER A 179 -1.11 -21.36 -5.60
CA SER A 179 -1.00 -22.83 -5.37
C SER A 179 -1.88 -23.36 -4.24
N GLY A 180 -2.70 -22.54 -3.58
CA GLY A 180 -3.41 -22.91 -2.35
C GLY A 180 -4.93 -22.79 -2.37
N ARG A 181 -5.56 -22.54 -3.50
CA ARG A 181 -7.04 -22.55 -3.59
C ARG A 181 -7.49 -23.66 -4.52
N ASN A 182 -7.68 -24.81 -3.94
CA ASN A 182 -8.44 -25.93 -4.49
C ASN A 182 -9.56 -26.25 -3.50
#